data_edd0110d95c0618b768156f663d3cc3c
#
_entry.id   edd0110d95c0618b768156f663d3cc3c
#
_cell.length_a   1.000
_cell.length_b   1.000
_cell.length_c   1.000
_cell.angle_alpha   90.00
_cell.angle_beta   90.00
_cell.angle_gamma   90.00
#
_symmetry.space_group_name_H-M   'P 1'
#
loop_
_entity.id
_entity.type
_entity.pdbx_description
1 polymer ?
#
loop_
_entity_poly.entity_id
_entity_poly.type
_entity_poly.pdbx_seq_one_letter_code
_entity_poly.pdbx_strand_id
1 'polypeptide(L)'
;MELNLQTAELALREASESNPGAWADHSRFVAEACKNIASHCKDLSSEQAYIFGLLHDIGRYAGVSSERHLIDGYRYCMERGWEKAAQICISHAFMIQDIATSIGVFEVSDEDYLFMKEFVANAVYDDYDHLVQLCDALAMPTGFCLLEKRFVDVTIRYGVHTATIDRWKRILEIKEQLENQIGCSIYSLLPGIVENSFR
;
A
#
# COMPACT_ATOMS: atom_id res chain seq x y z
N MET A 1 9.99 -18.19 9.18
CA MET A 1 8.57 -18.56 9.55
C MET A 1 7.75 -18.42 8.30
N GLU A 2 6.88 -19.38 7.98
CA GLU A 2 6.04 -19.32 6.77
C GLU A 2 5.06 -18.14 6.88
N LEU A 3 4.91 -17.38 5.79
CA LEU A 3 3.94 -16.28 5.72
C LEU A 3 2.55 -16.87 5.45
N ASN A 4 1.66 -16.67 6.39
CA ASN A 4 0.25 -17.00 6.31
C ASN A 4 -0.59 -15.95 7.06
N LEU A 5 -1.91 -16.06 7.00
CA LEU A 5 -2.82 -15.11 7.64
C LEU A 5 -2.52 -14.90 9.13
N GLN A 6 -2.31 -15.99 9.87
CA GLN A 6 -2.07 -15.92 11.31
C GLN A 6 -0.76 -15.20 11.65
N THR A 7 0.32 -15.49 10.90
CA THR A 7 1.63 -14.84 11.11
C THR A 7 1.61 -13.36 10.71
N ALA A 8 0.86 -12.99 9.67
CA ALA A 8 0.70 -11.61 9.25
C ALA A 8 -0.12 -10.78 10.27
N GLU A 9 -1.22 -11.33 10.77
CA GLU A 9 -2.03 -10.68 11.81
C GLU A 9 -1.25 -10.50 13.12
N LEU A 10 -0.45 -11.51 13.51
CA LEU A 10 0.43 -11.42 14.67
C LEU A 10 1.48 -10.31 14.46
N ALA A 11 2.11 -10.27 13.29
CA ALA A 11 3.11 -9.27 12.95
C ALA A 11 2.55 -7.84 13.03
N LEU A 12 1.37 -7.59 12.43
CA LEU A 12 0.74 -6.27 12.51
C LEU A 12 0.38 -5.89 13.96
N ARG A 13 -0.13 -6.83 14.75
CA ARG A 13 -0.47 -6.58 16.15
C ARG A 13 0.77 -6.16 16.95
N GLU A 14 1.84 -6.95 16.89
CA GLU A 14 3.10 -6.67 17.60
C GLU A 14 3.73 -5.33 17.14
N ALA A 15 3.68 -5.06 15.84
CA ALA A 15 4.15 -3.80 15.27
C ALA A 15 3.33 -2.61 15.75
N SER A 16 2.00 -2.76 15.84
CA SER A 16 1.11 -1.70 16.33
C SER A 16 1.25 -1.44 17.82
N GLU A 17 1.61 -2.46 18.61
CA GLU A 17 1.95 -2.32 20.04
C GLU A 17 3.29 -1.58 20.21
N SER A 18 4.26 -1.81 19.32
CA SER A 18 5.57 -1.14 19.33
C SER A 18 5.49 0.34 18.96
N ASN A 19 4.64 0.71 18.01
CA ASN A 19 4.39 2.09 17.59
C ASN A 19 2.89 2.30 17.34
N PRO A 20 2.10 2.59 18.39
CA PRO A 20 0.67 2.81 18.26
C PRO A 20 0.34 4.00 17.35
N GLY A 21 -0.64 3.82 16.45
CA GLY A 21 -1.06 4.87 15.54
C GLY A 21 -2.16 4.42 14.58
N ALA A 22 -2.75 5.37 13.89
CA ALA A 22 -3.83 5.14 12.93
C ALA A 22 -3.40 4.33 11.70
N TRP A 23 -2.10 4.13 11.51
CA TRP A 23 -1.55 3.35 10.40
C TRP A 23 -1.96 1.87 10.44
N ALA A 24 -2.07 1.29 11.63
CA ALA A 24 -2.49 -0.11 11.77
C ALA A 24 -3.95 -0.32 11.34
N ASP A 25 -4.86 0.60 11.68
CA ASP A 25 -6.24 0.58 11.22
C ASP A 25 -6.33 0.82 9.72
N HIS A 26 -5.52 1.74 9.18
CA HIS A 26 -5.39 1.93 7.74
C HIS A 26 -4.95 0.64 7.04
N SER A 27 -3.90 -0.04 7.54
CA SER A 27 -3.43 -1.31 6.97
C SER A 27 -4.52 -2.40 6.97
N ARG A 28 -5.39 -2.45 7.98
CA ARG A 28 -6.54 -3.38 8.00
C ARG A 28 -7.55 -3.07 6.90
N PHE A 29 -7.86 -1.79 6.67
CA PHE A 29 -8.76 -1.41 5.57
C PHE A 29 -8.12 -1.64 4.20
N VAL A 30 -6.81 -1.42 4.04
CA VAL A 30 -6.09 -1.80 2.81
C VAL A 30 -6.18 -3.31 2.58
N ALA A 31 -5.95 -4.12 3.61
CA ALA A 31 -6.06 -5.58 3.53
C ALA A 31 -7.47 -6.04 3.12
N GLU A 32 -8.51 -5.48 3.72
CA GLU A 32 -9.89 -5.82 3.37
C GLU A 32 -10.23 -5.37 1.92
N ALA A 33 -9.75 -4.21 1.47
CA ALA A 33 -9.92 -3.77 0.08
C ALA A 33 -9.23 -4.75 -0.89
N CYS A 34 -7.98 -5.13 -0.60
CA CYS A 34 -7.23 -6.10 -1.39
C CYS A 34 -7.97 -7.43 -1.49
N LYS A 35 -8.45 -7.97 -0.37
CA LYS A 35 -9.21 -9.22 -0.31
C LYS A 35 -10.50 -9.14 -1.14
N ASN A 36 -11.28 -8.07 -0.94
CA ASN A 36 -12.57 -7.91 -1.61
C ASN A 36 -12.39 -7.83 -3.13
N ILE A 37 -11.43 -7.06 -3.61
CA ILE A 37 -11.17 -6.93 -5.05
C ILE A 37 -10.57 -8.23 -5.60
N ALA A 38 -9.56 -8.83 -4.94
CA ALA A 38 -8.93 -10.06 -5.37
C ALA A 38 -9.92 -11.24 -5.45
N SER A 39 -10.96 -11.26 -4.61
CA SER A 39 -11.99 -12.31 -4.67
C SER A 39 -12.77 -12.34 -5.99
N HIS A 40 -12.69 -11.30 -6.81
CA HIS A 40 -13.28 -11.19 -8.13
C HIS A 40 -12.25 -11.36 -9.26
N CYS A 41 -10.96 -11.43 -8.93
CA CYS A 41 -9.88 -11.68 -9.88
C CYS A 41 -9.61 -13.19 -10.00
N LYS A 42 -9.41 -13.68 -11.24
CA LYS A 42 -9.22 -15.12 -11.49
C LYS A 42 -7.85 -15.62 -11.01
N ASP A 43 -6.84 -14.76 -11.12
CA ASP A 43 -5.42 -15.14 -10.97
C ASP A 43 -4.83 -14.65 -9.63
N LEU A 44 -5.65 -14.06 -8.75
CA LEU A 44 -5.21 -13.59 -7.44
C LEU A 44 -5.85 -14.41 -6.30
N SER A 45 -5.03 -14.76 -5.31
CA SER A 45 -5.52 -15.29 -4.05
C SER A 45 -5.99 -14.15 -3.15
N SER A 46 -7.25 -14.17 -2.74
CA SER A 46 -7.79 -13.16 -1.82
C SER A 46 -7.13 -13.20 -0.43
N GLU A 47 -6.66 -14.37 0.02
CA GLU A 47 -5.90 -14.50 1.26
C GLU A 47 -4.51 -13.86 1.14
N GLN A 48 -3.78 -14.13 0.06
CA GLN A 48 -2.48 -13.50 -0.19
C GLN A 48 -2.61 -11.99 -0.36
N ALA A 49 -3.62 -11.53 -1.09
CA ALA A 49 -3.91 -10.12 -1.27
C ALA A 49 -4.18 -9.42 0.07
N TYR A 50 -4.97 -10.04 0.96
CA TYR A 50 -5.19 -9.56 2.32
C TYR A 50 -3.88 -9.45 3.10
N ILE A 51 -3.04 -10.50 3.09
CA ILE A 51 -1.76 -10.52 3.78
C ILE A 51 -0.85 -9.38 3.29
N PHE A 52 -0.76 -9.17 1.99
CA PHE A 52 0.08 -8.12 1.43
C PHE A 52 -0.44 -6.72 1.78
N GLY A 53 -1.75 -6.50 1.71
CA GLY A 53 -2.36 -5.25 2.16
C GLY A 53 -2.13 -5.00 3.66
N LEU A 54 -2.17 -6.05 4.49
CA LEU A 54 -1.92 -5.95 5.92
C LEU A 54 -0.49 -5.53 6.27
N LEU A 55 0.48 -5.98 5.47
CA LEU A 55 1.91 -5.80 5.73
C LEU A 55 2.54 -4.62 4.96
N HIS A 56 1.82 -3.96 4.03
CA HIS A 56 2.43 -2.93 3.18
C HIS A 56 3.13 -1.81 3.97
N ASP A 57 2.56 -1.43 5.09
CA ASP A 57 3.03 -0.36 5.98
C ASP A 57 3.73 -0.89 7.26
N ILE A 58 4.09 -2.19 7.31
CA ILE A 58 4.61 -2.85 8.52
C ILE A 58 5.86 -2.15 9.09
N GLY A 59 6.67 -1.50 8.25
CA GLY A 59 7.86 -0.77 8.67
C GLY A 59 7.60 0.41 9.60
N ARG A 60 6.36 0.83 9.76
CA ARG A 60 5.97 1.83 10.75
C ARG A 60 6.14 1.35 12.19
N TYR A 61 6.41 0.06 12.41
CA TYR A 61 6.78 -0.45 13.74
C TYR A 61 8.01 0.26 14.32
N ALA A 62 8.91 0.73 13.45
CA ALA A 62 10.17 1.37 13.84
C ALA A 62 10.01 2.84 14.30
N GLY A 63 8.80 3.38 14.27
CA GLY A 63 8.48 4.73 14.71
C GLY A 63 7.84 5.60 13.65
N VAL A 64 7.55 6.85 14.02
CA VAL A 64 6.97 7.84 13.11
C VAL A 64 8.05 8.30 12.12
N SER A 65 7.78 8.12 10.84
CA SER A 65 8.67 8.57 9.74
C SER A 65 7.86 8.85 8.48
N SER A 66 8.46 9.55 7.52
CA SER A 66 7.90 9.72 6.18
C SER A 66 8.21 8.48 5.33
N GLU A 67 9.26 8.49 4.48
CA GLU A 67 9.55 7.37 3.57
C GLU A 67 10.45 6.26 4.18
N ARG A 68 11.00 6.45 5.38
CA ARG A 68 11.85 5.43 6.02
C ARG A 68 11.10 4.13 6.29
N HIS A 69 9.78 4.17 6.54
CA HIS A 69 8.98 2.96 6.76
C HIS A 69 9.05 1.96 5.59
N LEU A 70 9.34 2.42 4.37
CA LEU A 70 9.45 1.56 3.19
C LEU A 70 10.62 0.57 3.34
N ILE A 71 11.81 1.09 3.66
CA ILE A 71 13.01 0.26 3.84
C ILE A 71 12.97 -0.53 5.16
N ASP A 72 12.40 0.03 6.23
CA ASP A 72 12.21 -0.68 7.49
C ASP A 72 11.26 -1.87 7.30
N GLY A 73 10.17 -1.72 6.53
CA GLY A 73 9.25 -2.78 6.17
C GLY A 73 9.88 -3.85 5.28
N TYR A 74 10.64 -3.42 4.29
CA TYR A 74 11.40 -4.33 3.43
C TYR A 74 12.32 -5.23 4.27
N ARG A 75 13.13 -4.66 5.16
CA ARG A 75 14.04 -5.39 6.04
C ARG A 75 13.30 -6.32 6.99
N TYR A 76 12.24 -5.82 7.62
CA TYR A 76 11.38 -6.61 8.50
C TYR A 76 10.87 -7.90 7.83
N CYS A 77 10.42 -7.79 6.58
CA CYS A 77 9.92 -8.91 5.81
C CYS A 77 11.05 -9.83 5.32
N MET A 78 12.17 -9.27 4.83
CA MET A 78 13.32 -10.07 4.36
C MET A 78 13.94 -10.91 5.46
N GLU A 79 14.08 -10.38 6.69
CA GLU A 79 14.56 -11.12 7.85
C GLU A 79 13.71 -12.36 8.20
N ARG A 80 12.45 -12.37 7.75
CA ARG A 80 11.50 -13.47 7.95
C ARG A 80 11.35 -14.38 6.74
N GLY A 81 12.06 -14.08 5.64
CA GLY A 81 11.94 -14.81 4.37
C GLY A 81 10.62 -14.52 3.64
N TRP A 82 10.03 -13.34 3.83
CA TRP A 82 8.77 -12.91 3.20
C TRP A 82 9.03 -11.98 2.00
N GLU A 83 9.71 -12.53 1.00
CA GLU A 83 10.26 -11.75 -0.12
C GLU A 83 9.21 -10.91 -0.86
N LYS A 84 8.03 -11.48 -1.17
CA LYS A 84 6.98 -10.72 -1.86
C LYS A 84 6.40 -9.61 -1.00
N ALA A 85 6.20 -9.86 0.29
CA ALA A 85 5.75 -8.81 1.22
C ALA A 85 6.83 -7.72 1.36
N ALA A 86 8.11 -8.08 1.36
CA ALA A 86 9.21 -7.12 1.36
C ALA A 86 9.18 -6.23 0.12
N GLN A 87 8.98 -6.80 -1.08
CA GLN A 87 8.81 -6.01 -2.30
C GLN A 87 7.66 -5.02 -2.15
N ILE A 88 6.51 -5.46 -1.66
CA ILE A 88 5.31 -4.64 -1.51
C ILE A 88 5.53 -3.48 -0.52
N CYS A 89 6.31 -3.69 0.54
CA CYS A 89 6.66 -2.60 1.45
C CYS A 89 7.34 -1.42 0.75
N ILE A 90 8.07 -1.64 -0.34
CA ILE A 90 8.64 -0.55 -1.15
C ILE A 90 7.68 -0.17 -2.29
N SER A 91 7.22 -1.15 -3.06
CA SER A 91 6.50 -0.92 -4.32
C SER A 91 5.16 -0.19 -4.15
N HIS A 92 4.49 -0.35 -2.98
CA HIS A 92 3.17 0.28 -2.78
C HIS A 92 3.21 1.80 -2.90
N ALA A 93 4.32 2.44 -2.55
CA ALA A 93 4.49 3.88 -2.64
C ALA A 93 4.87 4.37 -4.06
N PHE A 94 5.28 3.46 -4.97
CA PHE A 94 5.83 3.80 -6.29
C PHE A 94 5.02 3.16 -7.43
N MET A 95 3.80 3.65 -7.66
CA MET A 95 3.00 3.27 -8.83
C MET A 95 3.66 3.69 -10.16
N ILE A 96 4.57 4.65 -10.13
CA ILE A 96 5.53 4.99 -11.18
C ILE A 96 6.90 4.55 -10.68
N GLN A 97 7.62 3.74 -11.46
CA GLN A 97 8.91 3.15 -11.06
C GLN A 97 10.09 4.15 -11.15
N ASP A 98 9.91 5.28 -10.49
CA ASP A 98 10.94 6.32 -10.33
C ASP A 98 10.87 6.87 -8.90
N ILE A 99 11.96 6.75 -8.15
CA ILE A 99 12.06 7.24 -6.77
C ILE A 99 11.79 8.75 -6.66
N ALA A 100 12.07 9.51 -7.72
CA ALA A 100 11.82 10.96 -7.77
C ALA A 100 10.30 11.30 -7.75
N THR A 101 9.42 10.33 -7.95
CA THR A 101 7.97 10.53 -7.88
C THR A 101 7.42 10.45 -6.46
N SER A 102 8.24 10.14 -5.44
CA SER A 102 7.83 10.19 -4.05
C SER A 102 7.34 11.58 -3.64
N ILE A 103 6.37 11.61 -2.75
CA ILE A 103 5.83 12.84 -2.17
C ILE A 103 6.32 13.07 -0.73
N GLY A 104 6.99 12.08 -0.16
CA GLY A 104 7.53 12.13 1.19
C GLY A 104 9.01 12.51 1.26
N VAL A 105 9.52 12.59 2.48
CA VAL A 105 10.93 12.87 2.76
C VAL A 105 11.64 11.56 3.06
N PHE A 106 12.78 11.32 2.42
CA PHE A 106 13.63 10.17 2.70
C PHE A 106 14.50 10.44 3.93
N GLU A 107 14.07 9.94 5.08
CA GLU A 107 14.81 10.01 6.37
C GLU A 107 15.67 8.75 6.52
N VAL A 108 16.51 8.50 5.52
CA VAL A 108 17.33 7.28 5.40
C VAL A 108 18.79 7.62 5.08
N SER A 109 19.70 6.63 5.21
CA SER A 109 21.08 6.78 4.77
C SER A 109 21.19 6.89 3.24
N ASP A 110 22.31 7.42 2.76
CA ASP A 110 22.58 7.46 1.31
C ASP A 110 22.60 6.05 0.69
N GLU A 111 23.09 5.06 1.44
CA GLU A 111 23.11 3.66 1.03
C GLU A 111 21.67 3.11 0.83
N ASP A 112 20.78 3.36 1.79
CA ASP A 112 19.38 2.95 1.71
C ASP A 112 18.64 3.66 0.59
N TYR A 113 18.91 4.95 0.40
CA TYR A 113 18.31 5.71 -0.70
C TYR A 113 18.74 5.13 -2.05
N LEU A 114 20.01 4.84 -2.24
CA LEU A 114 20.53 4.24 -3.47
C LEU A 114 19.95 2.84 -3.69
N PHE A 115 19.89 2.02 -2.65
CA PHE A 115 19.25 0.71 -2.72
C PHE A 115 17.79 0.82 -3.17
N MET A 116 16.98 1.68 -2.53
CA MET A 116 15.57 1.86 -2.91
C MET A 116 15.43 2.40 -4.34
N LYS A 117 16.30 3.32 -4.76
CA LYS A 117 16.31 3.85 -6.12
C LYS A 117 16.53 2.76 -7.16
N GLU A 118 17.53 1.91 -6.94
CA GLU A 118 17.82 0.80 -7.84
C GLU A 118 16.70 -0.25 -7.81
N PHE A 119 16.18 -0.55 -6.63
CA PHE A 119 15.07 -1.47 -6.44
C PHE A 119 13.83 -1.02 -7.21
N VAL A 120 13.37 0.22 -7.00
CA VAL A 120 12.19 0.78 -7.67
C VAL A 120 12.34 0.76 -9.17
N ALA A 121 13.53 1.10 -9.70
CA ALA A 121 13.78 1.16 -11.15
C ALA A 121 13.81 -0.22 -11.82
N ASN A 122 14.15 -1.29 -11.08
CA ASN A 122 14.39 -2.62 -11.66
C ASN A 122 13.39 -3.70 -11.20
N ALA A 123 12.60 -3.45 -10.16
CA ALA A 123 11.63 -4.41 -9.65
C ALA A 123 10.56 -4.74 -10.72
N VAL A 124 10.23 -6.03 -10.84
CA VAL A 124 9.12 -6.46 -11.69
C VAL A 124 7.85 -6.46 -10.85
N TYR A 125 6.95 -5.51 -11.14
CA TYR A 125 5.66 -5.43 -10.48
C TYR A 125 4.68 -6.43 -11.11
N ASP A 126 3.93 -7.11 -10.26
CA ASP A 126 2.84 -7.98 -10.65
C ASP A 126 1.46 -7.40 -10.21
N ASP A 127 0.41 -8.17 -10.42
CA ASP A 127 -0.95 -7.77 -10.10
C ASP A 127 -1.16 -7.51 -8.59
N TYR A 128 -0.38 -8.16 -7.69
CA TYR A 128 -0.44 -7.85 -6.25
C TYR A 128 0.16 -6.48 -5.93
N ASP A 129 1.28 -6.09 -6.58
CA ASP A 129 1.85 -4.75 -6.40
C ASP A 129 0.82 -3.67 -6.80
N HIS A 130 0.22 -3.81 -7.98
CA HIS A 130 -0.78 -2.87 -8.48
C HIS A 130 -2.06 -2.86 -7.64
N LEU A 131 -2.50 -4.02 -7.16
CA LEU A 131 -3.65 -4.11 -6.27
C LEU A 131 -3.40 -3.37 -4.95
N VAL A 132 -2.24 -3.57 -4.31
CA VAL A 132 -1.93 -2.90 -3.04
C VAL A 132 -1.76 -1.40 -3.25
N GLN A 133 -1.10 -0.95 -4.33
CA GLN A 133 -1.00 0.48 -4.70
C GLN A 133 -2.38 1.15 -4.81
N LEU A 134 -3.34 0.46 -5.43
CA LEU A 134 -4.69 0.97 -5.56
C LEU A 134 -5.42 0.96 -4.21
N CYS A 135 -5.34 -0.13 -3.46
CA CYS A 135 -6.06 -0.30 -2.20
C CYS A 135 -5.56 0.65 -1.10
N ASP A 136 -4.26 0.99 -1.08
CA ASP A 136 -3.73 2.05 -0.21
C ASP A 136 -4.42 3.39 -0.49
N ALA A 137 -4.66 3.72 -1.76
CA ALA A 137 -5.38 4.93 -2.14
C ALA A 137 -6.91 4.86 -1.91
N LEU A 138 -7.47 3.69 -1.62
CA LEU A 138 -8.91 3.47 -1.34
C LEU A 138 -9.22 3.36 0.15
N ALA A 139 -8.23 3.49 1.03
CA ALA A 139 -8.40 3.31 2.46
C ALA A 139 -7.95 4.54 3.26
N MET A 140 -8.67 4.77 4.34
CA MET A 140 -8.34 5.66 5.44
C MET A 140 -8.40 4.85 6.75
N PRO A 141 -7.84 5.34 7.86
CA PRO A 141 -7.97 4.65 9.15
C PRO A 141 -9.42 4.47 9.63
N THR A 142 -10.36 5.20 9.03
CA THR A 142 -11.79 5.21 9.39
C THR A 142 -12.67 4.40 8.44
N GLY A 143 -12.11 3.83 7.38
CA GLY A 143 -12.87 3.08 6.37
C GLY A 143 -12.40 3.34 4.95
N PHE A 144 -13.12 2.77 3.98
CA PHE A 144 -12.84 2.98 2.57
C PHE A 144 -13.24 4.39 2.12
N CYS A 145 -12.53 4.92 1.12
CA CYS A 145 -12.84 6.23 0.54
C CYS A 145 -12.68 6.23 -0.97
N LEU A 146 -13.39 7.14 -1.63
CA LEU A 146 -13.20 7.41 -3.05
C LEU A 146 -11.77 7.92 -3.32
N LEU A 147 -11.21 7.60 -4.48
CA LEU A 147 -9.87 8.06 -4.88
C LEU A 147 -9.77 9.59 -4.83
N GLU A 148 -10.81 10.28 -5.28
CA GLU A 148 -10.88 11.75 -5.29
C GLU A 148 -10.74 12.33 -3.87
N LYS A 149 -11.40 11.72 -2.88
CA LYS A 149 -11.25 12.09 -1.47
C LYS A 149 -9.81 11.89 -0.99
N ARG A 150 -9.23 10.72 -1.31
CA ARG A 150 -7.85 10.40 -0.90
C ARG A 150 -6.83 11.32 -1.58
N PHE A 151 -7.00 11.60 -2.86
CA PHE A 151 -6.11 12.52 -3.60
C PHE A 151 -6.09 13.91 -2.98
N VAL A 152 -7.27 14.43 -2.64
CA VAL A 152 -7.38 15.73 -1.95
C VAL A 152 -6.75 15.69 -0.56
N ASP A 153 -7.06 14.67 0.24
CA ASP A 153 -6.51 14.50 1.59
C ASP A 153 -4.97 14.45 1.59
N VAL A 154 -4.39 13.63 0.71
CA VAL A 154 -2.93 13.50 0.56
C VAL A 154 -2.31 14.83 0.10
N THR A 155 -2.94 15.52 -0.86
CA THR A 155 -2.45 16.81 -1.35
C THR A 155 -2.51 17.91 -0.28
N ILE A 156 -3.53 17.91 0.57
CA ILE A 156 -3.60 18.86 1.69
C ILE A 156 -2.47 18.62 2.69
N ARG A 157 -2.10 17.35 2.95
CA ARG A 157 -1.05 16.99 3.92
C ARG A 157 0.36 17.22 3.41
N TYR A 158 0.62 16.90 2.14
CA TYR A 158 1.98 16.87 1.57
C TYR A 158 2.24 17.94 0.51
N GLY A 159 1.22 18.67 0.08
CA GLY A 159 1.33 19.65 -1.00
C GLY A 159 1.22 19.03 -2.39
N VAL A 160 1.36 19.90 -3.40
CA VAL A 160 1.41 19.51 -4.82
C VAL A 160 2.87 19.39 -5.25
N HIS A 161 3.25 18.20 -5.71
CA HIS A 161 4.56 17.90 -6.26
C HIS A 161 4.51 17.76 -7.78
N THR A 162 5.65 17.77 -8.44
CA THR A 162 5.75 17.64 -9.90
C THR A 162 5.09 16.37 -10.43
N ALA A 163 5.19 15.25 -9.68
CA ALA A 163 4.61 13.97 -10.06
C ALA A 163 3.15 13.77 -9.61
N THR A 164 2.53 14.71 -8.90
CA THR A 164 1.20 14.52 -8.30
C THR A 164 0.15 14.06 -9.33
N ILE A 165 0.07 14.78 -10.45
CA ILE A 165 -0.95 14.46 -11.48
C ILE A 165 -0.65 13.14 -12.18
N ASP A 166 0.61 12.83 -12.43
CA ASP A 166 0.97 11.57 -13.10
C ASP A 166 0.74 10.36 -12.17
N ARG A 167 0.96 10.50 -10.86
CA ARG A 167 0.58 9.51 -9.86
C ARG A 167 -0.94 9.28 -9.83
N TRP A 168 -1.76 10.33 -9.88
CA TRP A 168 -3.21 10.20 -9.93
C TRP A 168 -3.66 9.48 -11.19
N LYS A 169 -3.13 9.87 -12.36
CA LYS A 169 -3.42 9.18 -13.64
C LYS A 169 -3.07 7.70 -13.54
N ARG A 170 -1.89 7.38 -13.00
CA ARG A 170 -1.44 6.00 -12.90
C ARG A 170 -2.35 5.15 -11.99
N ILE A 171 -2.79 5.67 -10.85
CA ILE A 171 -3.75 4.98 -9.98
C ILE A 171 -5.11 4.79 -10.68
N LEU A 172 -5.59 5.79 -11.43
CA LEU A 172 -6.82 5.65 -12.21
C LEU A 172 -6.69 4.61 -13.33
N GLU A 173 -5.54 4.53 -13.99
CA GLU A 173 -5.25 3.47 -14.98
C GLU A 173 -5.25 2.07 -14.34
N ILE A 174 -4.63 1.90 -13.17
CA ILE A 174 -4.64 0.63 -12.41
C ILE A 174 -6.08 0.26 -12.06
N LYS A 175 -6.87 1.24 -11.57
CA LYS A 175 -8.29 1.04 -11.28
C LYS A 175 -9.05 0.55 -12.52
N GLU A 176 -8.90 1.22 -13.66
CA GLU A 176 -9.58 0.86 -14.90
C GLU A 176 -9.19 -0.55 -15.38
N GLN A 177 -7.90 -0.90 -15.30
CA GLN A 177 -7.40 -2.23 -15.64
C GLN A 177 -8.06 -3.32 -14.77
N LEU A 178 -8.11 -3.13 -13.46
CA LEU A 178 -8.75 -4.07 -12.53
C LEU A 178 -10.26 -4.15 -12.75
N GLU A 179 -10.96 -3.03 -12.93
CA GLU A 179 -12.40 -3.02 -13.24
C GLU A 179 -12.72 -3.75 -14.54
N ASN A 180 -11.88 -3.63 -15.57
CA ASN A 180 -12.02 -4.39 -16.81
C ASN A 180 -11.80 -5.90 -16.60
N GLN A 181 -10.90 -6.31 -15.72
CA GLN A 181 -10.68 -7.73 -15.39
C GLN A 181 -11.85 -8.33 -14.62
N ILE A 182 -12.39 -7.61 -13.65
CA ILE A 182 -13.45 -8.12 -12.76
C ILE A 182 -14.87 -7.85 -13.28
N GLY A 183 -15.04 -6.95 -14.25
CA GLY A 183 -16.31 -6.65 -14.89
C GLY A 183 -17.29 -5.81 -14.05
N CYS A 184 -16.82 -5.17 -12.96
CA CYS A 184 -17.65 -4.29 -12.14
C CYS A 184 -16.82 -3.15 -11.55
N SER A 185 -17.49 -2.11 -11.01
CA SER A 185 -16.77 -1.05 -10.30
C SER A 185 -16.20 -1.55 -8.97
N ILE A 186 -14.91 -1.29 -8.72
CA ILE A 186 -14.26 -1.61 -7.44
C ILE A 186 -14.96 -0.93 -6.27
N TYR A 187 -15.55 0.24 -6.47
CA TYR A 187 -16.27 0.94 -5.42
C TYR A 187 -17.48 0.16 -4.90
N SER A 188 -18.09 -0.69 -5.74
CA SER A 188 -19.20 -1.56 -5.33
C SER A 188 -18.77 -2.71 -4.40
N LEU A 189 -17.47 -3.00 -4.34
CA LEU A 189 -16.87 -4.06 -3.51
C LEU A 189 -16.41 -3.55 -2.13
N LEU A 190 -16.52 -2.24 -1.87
CA LEU A 190 -15.99 -1.57 -0.68
C LEU A 190 -17.14 -1.01 0.17
N PRO A 191 -17.62 -1.74 1.19
CA PRO A 191 -18.77 -1.33 1.99
C PRO A 191 -18.56 -0.01 2.71
N GLY A 192 -19.54 0.90 2.67
CA GLY A 192 -19.51 2.18 3.37
C GLY A 192 -18.58 3.22 2.74
N ILE A 193 -18.08 2.97 1.51
CA ILE A 193 -17.15 3.90 0.82
C ILE A 193 -17.75 5.29 0.63
N VAL A 194 -19.03 5.36 0.28
CA VAL A 194 -19.73 6.64 0.04
C VAL A 194 -19.87 7.38 1.36
N GLU A 195 -20.40 6.74 2.40
CA GLU A 195 -20.63 7.34 3.71
C GLU A 195 -19.33 7.85 4.34
N ASN A 196 -18.24 7.11 4.21
CA ASN A 196 -16.94 7.50 4.76
C ASN A 196 -16.24 8.60 3.93
N SER A 197 -16.53 8.69 2.63
CA SER A 197 -15.94 9.72 1.77
C SER A 197 -16.49 11.11 2.04
N PHE A 198 -17.72 11.22 2.56
CA PHE A 198 -18.39 12.50 2.84
C PHE A 198 -18.36 12.90 4.32
N ARG A 199 -17.57 12.23 5.13
CA ARG A 199 -17.28 12.58 6.54
C ARG A 199 -15.97 13.42 6.67
#